data_40f73bf0d5f505842054c91906f48603
#
_entry.id   40f73bf0d5f505842054c91906f48603
#
_cell.length_a   1.000
_cell.length_b   1.000
_cell.length_c   1.000
_cell.angle_alpha   90.00
_cell.angle_beta   90.00
_cell.angle_gamma   90.00
#
_symmetry.space_group_name_H-M   'P 1'
#
loop_
_entity.id
_entity.type
_entity.pdbx_description
1 polymer ?
#
loop_
_entity_poly.entity_id
_entity_poly.type
_entity_poly.pdbx_seq_one_letter_code
_entity_poly.pdbx_strand_id
1 'polypeptide(L)'
;GRLDLPRTLRANLRHVAAVDGRPQVVPVHPVFHATRARQVDWRLVLLVDVSGSMSQSVVYSALTAAVLAQSGCLSVDFLAFSSEVIDFSGRVDDPLSLLLEVEIGGGTDIAGAMRVARSRLRVPSRTLVVVVSDFEEFGSVDALVGEVEAMRASGAVLLGCAALNDSGEGVYNAGVAARVAAAG
;
A
#
# COMPACT_ATOMS: atom_id res chain seq x y z
N GLY A 1 4.26 25.37 -0.38
CA GLY A 1 4.97 25.53 -1.63
C GLY A 1 6.07 26.59 -1.53
N ARG A 2 7.10 26.51 -2.36
CA ARG A 2 8.17 27.51 -2.40
C ARG A 2 7.68 28.73 -3.18
N LEU A 3 7.92 29.94 -2.67
CA LEU A 3 7.53 31.20 -3.32
C LEU A 3 8.21 31.32 -4.71
N ASP A 4 7.41 31.56 -5.76
CA ASP A 4 7.90 31.93 -7.10
C ASP A 4 8.08 33.43 -7.15
N LEU A 5 9.29 33.90 -6.82
CA LEU A 5 9.60 35.32 -6.76
C LEU A 5 9.38 36.04 -8.10
N PRO A 6 9.84 35.50 -9.27
CA PRO A 6 9.62 36.16 -10.55
C PRO A 6 8.14 36.31 -10.93
N ARG A 7 7.33 35.30 -10.69
CA ARG A 7 5.87 35.35 -10.96
C ARG A 7 5.17 36.26 -9.96
N THR A 8 5.54 36.21 -8.68
CA THR A 8 5.02 37.11 -7.65
C THR A 8 5.28 38.55 -8.01
N LEU A 9 6.50 38.93 -8.39
CA LEU A 9 6.84 40.28 -8.80
C LEU A 9 6.03 40.73 -10.01
N ARG A 10 5.92 39.90 -11.07
CA ARG A 10 5.12 40.23 -12.27
C ARG A 10 3.64 40.42 -11.92
N ALA A 11 3.06 39.61 -11.09
CA ALA A 11 1.66 39.69 -10.67
C ALA A 11 1.38 40.98 -9.85
N ASN A 12 2.41 41.53 -9.20
CA ASN A 12 2.29 42.65 -8.28
C ASN A 12 2.92 43.95 -8.79
N LEU A 13 3.40 44.05 -10.04
CA LEU A 13 4.00 45.26 -10.60
C LEU A 13 3.09 46.50 -10.52
N ARG A 14 1.77 46.32 -10.47
CA ARG A 14 0.81 47.44 -10.31
C ARG A 14 0.63 47.86 -8.86
N HIS A 15 1.14 47.10 -7.91
CA HIS A 15 1.05 47.37 -6.47
C HIS A 15 2.41 47.93 -5.99
N VAL A 16 2.68 49.18 -6.30
CA VAL A 16 3.90 49.88 -5.93
C VAL A 16 3.57 50.87 -4.82
N ALA A 17 4.30 50.81 -3.72
CA ALA A 17 4.24 51.80 -2.63
C ALA A 17 5.58 52.48 -2.50
N ALA A 18 5.58 53.73 -2.09
CA ALA A 18 6.81 54.47 -1.73
C ALA A 18 7.17 54.09 -0.27
N VAL A 19 8.32 53.44 -0.11
CA VAL A 19 8.91 53.16 1.21
C VAL A 19 10.24 53.89 1.29
N ASP A 20 10.41 54.77 2.24
CA ASP A 20 11.60 55.62 2.38
C ASP A 20 11.97 56.41 1.11
N GLY A 21 10.93 56.88 0.41
CA GLY A 21 11.10 57.64 -0.84
C GLY A 21 11.52 56.82 -2.08
N ARG A 22 11.55 55.47 -1.96
CA ARG A 22 11.88 54.58 -3.07
C ARG A 22 10.66 53.73 -3.44
N PRO A 23 10.37 53.52 -4.76
CA PRO A 23 9.29 52.65 -5.18
C PRO A 23 9.62 51.18 -4.87
N GLN A 24 8.76 50.54 -4.14
CA GLN A 24 8.87 49.12 -3.82
C GLN A 24 7.61 48.38 -4.25
N VAL A 25 7.77 47.18 -4.82
CA VAL A 25 6.64 46.31 -5.18
C VAL A 25 6.15 45.61 -3.92
N VAL A 26 4.87 45.82 -3.59
CA VAL A 26 4.22 45.14 -2.43
C VAL A 26 3.60 43.83 -2.93
N PRO A 27 4.00 42.67 -2.39
CA PRO A 27 3.50 41.39 -2.83
C PRO A 27 2.10 41.07 -2.25
N VAL A 28 1.07 41.73 -2.79
CA VAL A 28 -0.34 41.50 -2.39
C VAL A 28 -0.82 40.13 -2.81
N HIS A 29 -0.33 39.62 -3.95
CA HIS A 29 -0.70 38.33 -4.51
C HIS A 29 0.54 37.44 -4.66
N PRO A 30 0.97 36.75 -3.59
CA PRO A 30 2.11 35.85 -3.66
C PRO A 30 1.77 34.61 -4.52
N VAL A 31 2.65 34.26 -5.45
CA VAL A 31 2.55 33.08 -6.30
C VAL A 31 3.51 32.03 -5.77
N PHE A 32 3.03 30.85 -5.51
CA PHE A 32 3.85 29.73 -5.05
C PHE A 32 4.03 28.70 -6.15
N HIS A 33 5.19 28.09 -6.22
CA HIS A 33 5.36 26.87 -7.00
C HIS A 33 4.50 25.79 -6.36
N ALA A 34 3.51 25.28 -7.08
CA ALA A 34 2.90 24.02 -6.73
C ALA A 34 3.98 22.93 -6.92
N THR A 35 4.47 22.37 -5.85
CA THR A 35 5.18 21.09 -5.94
C THR A 35 4.11 20.10 -6.37
N ARG A 36 4.03 19.78 -7.67
CA ARG A 36 3.30 18.58 -8.08
C ARG A 36 4.00 17.44 -7.34
N ALA A 37 3.34 16.87 -6.34
CA ALA A 37 3.73 15.57 -5.85
C ALA A 37 3.85 14.71 -7.12
N ARG A 38 5.02 14.13 -7.35
CA ARG A 38 5.24 13.25 -8.47
C ARG A 38 4.29 12.09 -8.20
N GLN A 39 3.18 12.04 -8.92
CA GLN A 39 2.23 10.95 -8.82
C GLN A 39 3.01 9.70 -9.20
N VAL A 40 3.36 8.92 -8.20
CA VAL A 40 4.03 7.64 -8.40
C VAL A 40 2.91 6.71 -8.83
N ASP A 41 2.85 6.39 -10.12
CA ASP A 41 1.87 5.47 -10.71
C ASP A 41 2.13 4.01 -10.30
N TRP A 42 2.35 3.79 -9.02
CA TRP A 42 2.49 2.45 -8.47
C TRP A 42 1.13 1.95 -7.96
N ARG A 43 0.95 0.67 -8.09
CA ARG A 43 -0.19 -0.08 -7.54
C ARG A 43 0.28 -0.92 -6.37
N LEU A 44 -0.53 -0.99 -5.34
CA LEU A 44 -0.33 -1.89 -4.21
C LEU A 44 -1.46 -2.93 -4.25
N VAL A 45 -1.10 -4.20 -4.27
CA VAL A 45 -2.03 -5.29 -3.97
C VAL A 45 -1.65 -5.81 -2.59
N LEU A 46 -2.48 -5.55 -1.60
CA LEU A 46 -2.26 -5.97 -0.22
C LEU A 46 -3.14 -7.19 0.07
N LEU A 47 -2.49 -8.28 0.40
CA LEU A 47 -3.09 -9.55 0.83
C LEU A 47 -2.92 -9.68 2.33
N VAL A 48 -4.01 -9.78 3.06
CA VAL A 48 -4.00 -9.93 4.52
C VAL A 48 -4.67 -11.23 4.89
N ASP A 49 -3.91 -12.07 5.55
CA ASP A 49 -4.40 -13.30 6.16
C ASP A 49 -5.27 -12.97 7.38
N VAL A 50 -6.49 -13.50 7.37
CA VAL A 50 -7.48 -13.34 8.44
C VAL A 50 -7.85 -14.69 9.06
N SER A 51 -7.01 -15.71 8.87
CA SER A 51 -7.14 -17.00 9.53
C SER A 51 -7.10 -16.86 11.07
N GLY A 52 -7.52 -17.89 11.77
CA GLY A 52 -7.67 -17.83 13.24
C GLY A 52 -6.39 -17.48 14.00
N SER A 53 -5.23 -17.89 13.49
CA SER A 53 -3.90 -17.57 14.03
C SER A 53 -3.52 -16.10 13.90
N MET A 54 -4.12 -15.38 12.94
CA MET A 54 -3.79 -14.01 12.58
C MET A 54 -4.58 -12.92 13.31
N SER A 55 -5.49 -13.29 14.23
CA SER A 55 -6.45 -12.37 14.86
C SER A 55 -5.84 -11.07 15.42
N GLN A 56 -4.62 -11.13 15.95
CA GLN A 56 -3.90 -9.96 16.50
C GLN A 56 -3.26 -9.09 15.42
N SER A 57 -2.85 -9.68 14.30
CA SER A 57 -2.14 -8.99 13.20
C SER A 57 -3.08 -8.30 12.21
N VAL A 58 -4.35 -8.72 12.13
CA VAL A 58 -5.34 -8.18 11.17
C VAL A 58 -5.55 -6.68 11.36
N VAL A 59 -5.64 -6.20 12.61
CA VAL A 59 -5.84 -4.77 12.93
C VAL A 59 -4.71 -3.91 12.37
N TYR A 60 -3.47 -4.31 12.61
CA TYR A 60 -2.29 -3.57 12.12
C TYR A 60 -2.21 -3.56 10.60
N SER A 61 -2.58 -4.66 9.96
CA SER A 61 -2.57 -4.79 8.51
C SER A 61 -3.61 -3.89 7.84
N ALA A 62 -4.83 -3.85 8.37
CA ALA A 62 -5.89 -2.97 7.87
C ALA A 62 -5.55 -1.48 8.09
N LEU A 63 -4.97 -1.13 9.25
CA LEU A 63 -4.51 0.23 9.52
C LEU A 63 -3.39 0.64 8.54
N THR A 64 -2.45 -0.26 8.27
CA THR A 64 -1.37 -0.01 7.30
C THR A 64 -1.93 0.20 5.90
N ALA A 65 -2.91 -0.61 5.48
CA ALA A 65 -3.60 -0.45 4.20
C ALA A 65 -4.26 0.92 4.08
N ALA A 66 -4.98 1.36 5.13
CA ALA A 66 -5.64 2.66 5.14
C ALA A 66 -4.66 3.83 5.05
N VAL A 67 -3.54 3.77 5.78
CA VAL A 67 -2.48 4.80 5.71
C VAL A 67 -1.87 4.87 4.31
N LEU A 68 -1.60 3.73 3.69
CA LEU A 68 -1.04 3.67 2.33
C LEU A 68 -2.04 4.18 1.29
N ALA A 69 -3.34 3.84 1.41
CA ALA A 69 -4.39 4.32 0.53
C ALA A 69 -4.55 5.85 0.61
N GLN A 70 -4.48 6.42 1.81
CA GLN A 70 -4.61 7.86 2.02
C GLN A 70 -3.38 8.65 1.56
N SER A 71 -2.25 8.01 1.31
CA SER A 71 -1.03 8.68 0.84
C SER A 71 -1.19 9.36 -0.53
N GLY A 72 -2.23 9.00 -1.31
CA GLY A 72 -2.51 9.52 -2.66
C GLY A 72 -1.44 9.21 -3.71
N CYS A 73 -0.41 8.45 -3.31
CA CYS A 73 0.71 8.06 -4.17
C CYS A 73 0.52 6.70 -4.82
N LEU A 74 -0.39 5.88 -4.27
CA LEU A 74 -0.62 4.50 -4.66
C LEU A 74 -2.11 4.25 -4.88
N SER A 75 -2.47 3.42 -5.87
CA SER A 75 -3.78 2.78 -5.89
C SER A 75 -3.67 1.47 -5.11
N VAL A 76 -4.59 1.24 -4.19
CA VAL A 76 -4.54 0.07 -3.30
C VAL A 76 -5.70 -0.87 -3.63
N ASP A 77 -5.36 -2.10 -3.99
CA ASP A 77 -6.27 -3.24 -4.01
C ASP A 77 -6.08 -3.99 -2.68
N PHE A 78 -7.11 -4.04 -1.84
CA PHE A 78 -7.06 -4.69 -0.52
C PHE A 78 -7.87 -5.98 -0.53
N LEU A 79 -7.20 -7.10 -0.31
CA LEU A 79 -7.76 -8.43 -0.29
C LEU A 79 -7.49 -9.08 1.07
N ALA A 80 -8.56 -9.45 1.79
CA ALA A 80 -8.45 -10.32 2.94
C ALA A 80 -8.66 -11.76 2.51
N PHE A 81 -7.97 -12.70 3.13
CA PHE A 81 -8.12 -14.10 2.79
C PHE A 81 -7.98 -15.03 4.02
N SER A 82 -8.70 -16.13 3.94
CA SER A 82 -8.54 -17.32 4.78
C SER A 82 -8.67 -18.55 3.87
N SER A 83 -9.72 -19.33 3.98
CA SER A 83 -10.08 -20.35 2.98
C SER A 83 -10.67 -19.74 1.71
N GLU A 84 -11.14 -18.50 1.78
CA GLU A 84 -11.73 -17.72 0.69
C GLU A 84 -11.10 -16.33 0.65
N VAL A 85 -11.22 -15.66 -0.50
CA VAL A 85 -10.70 -14.30 -0.71
C VAL A 85 -11.86 -13.31 -0.74
N ILE A 86 -11.78 -12.28 0.08
CA ILE A 86 -12.74 -11.18 0.16
C ILE A 86 -12.06 -9.90 -0.36
N ASP A 87 -12.71 -9.22 -1.29
CA ASP A 87 -12.22 -7.99 -1.91
C ASP A 87 -12.77 -6.75 -1.19
N PHE A 88 -11.88 -6.00 -0.57
CA PHE A 88 -12.16 -4.74 0.13
C PHE A 88 -11.61 -3.50 -0.58
N SER A 89 -11.15 -3.61 -1.81
CA SER A 89 -10.45 -2.53 -2.53
C SER A 89 -11.26 -1.23 -2.65
N GLY A 90 -12.59 -1.32 -2.71
CA GLY A 90 -13.47 -0.16 -2.77
C GLY A 90 -13.78 0.49 -1.41
N ARG A 91 -13.27 -0.02 -0.30
CA ARG A 91 -13.66 0.36 1.08
C ARG A 91 -12.47 0.66 1.99
N VAL A 92 -11.30 0.85 1.42
CA VAL A 92 -10.03 1.04 2.18
C VAL A 92 -10.06 2.33 3.02
N ASP A 93 -10.99 3.24 2.76
CA ASP A 93 -11.15 4.50 3.52
C ASP A 93 -11.71 4.28 4.94
N ASP A 94 -12.35 3.13 5.19
CA ASP A 94 -12.92 2.76 6.50
C ASP A 94 -12.41 1.39 6.98
N PRO A 95 -11.17 1.30 7.47
CA PRO A 95 -10.55 0.04 7.88
C PRO A 95 -11.24 -0.59 9.10
N LEU A 96 -11.89 0.20 9.95
CA LEU A 96 -12.60 -0.33 11.13
C LEU A 96 -13.84 -1.10 10.72
N SER A 97 -14.62 -0.60 9.76
CA SER A 97 -15.76 -1.33 9.21
C SER A 97 -15.32 -2.63 8.54
N LEU A 98 -14.16 -2.62 7.86
CA LEU A 98 -13.61 -3.82 7.25
C LEU A 98 -13.29 -4.91 8.30
N LEU A 99 -12.69 -4.51 9.42
CA LEU A 99 -12.36 -5.43 10.51
C LEU A 99 -13.60 -6.06 11.18
N LEU A 100 -14.68 -5.30 11.27
CA LEU A 100 -15.94 -5.78 11.87
C LEU A 100 -16.71 -6.74 10.95
N GLU A 101 -16.47 -6.68 9.64
CA GLU A 101 -17.14 -7.52 8.64
C GLU A 101 -16.36 -8.82 8.35
N VAL A 102 -15.06 -8.85 8.66
CA VAL A 102 -14.24 -10.04 8.44
C VAL A 102 -14.50 -11.04 9.57
N GLU A 103 -15.09 -12.17 9.23
CA GLU A 103 -15.09 -13.33 10.13
C GLU A 103 -13.65 -13.87 10.20
N ILE A 104 -12.99 -13.62 11.35
CA ILE A 104 -11.67 -14.17 11.62
C ILE A 104 -11.82 -15.66 11.89
N GLY A 105 -11.24 -16.49 11.04
CA GLY A 105 -11.29 -17.93 11.19
C GLY A 105 -11.10 -18.70 9.90
N GLY A 106 -11.23 -20.01 9.97
CA GLY A 106 -11.04 -20.90 8.82
C GLY A 106 -9.59 -21.34 8.63
N GLY A 107 -9.36 -22.06 7.54
CA GLY A 107 -8.01 -22.45 7.08
C GLY A 107 -7.33 -21.32 6.34
N THR A 108 -6.13 -21.59 5.80
CA THR A 108 -5.33 -20.61 5.08
C THR A 108 -5.00 -21.14 3.68
N ASP A 109 -5.46 -20.47 2.61
CA ASP A 109 -5.13 -20.75 1.21
C ASP A 109 -4.37 -19.54 0.62
N ILE A 110 -3.08 -19.45 0.95
CA ILE A 110 -2.23 -18.36 0.44
C ILE A 110 -2.07 -18.49 -1.08
N ALA A 111 -1.94 -19.72 -1.59
CA ALA A 111 -1.80 -19.97 -3.03
C ALA A 111 -3.01 -19.47 -3.82
N GLY A 112 -4.23 -19.72 -3.32
CA GLY A 112 -5.48 -19.19 -3.89
C GLY A 112 -5.53 -17.67 -3.86
N ALA A 113 -5.17 -17.06 -2.73
CA ALA A 113 -5.10 -15.61 -2.57
C ALA A 113 -4.09 -14.98 -3.56
N MET A 114 -2.90 -15.57 -3.70
CA MET A 114 -1.88 -15.13 -4.66
C MET A 114 -2.38 -15.24 -6.11
N ARG A 115 -3.13 -16.27 -6.44
CA ARG A 115 -3.76 -16.42 -7.76
C ARG A 115 -4.76 -15.30 -8.06
N VAL A 116 -5.59 -14.94 -7.08
CA VAL A 116 -6.51 -13.81 -7.20
C VAL A 116 -5.72 -12.50 -7.36
N ALA A 117 -4.69 -12.26 -6.54
CA ALA A 117 -3.83 -11.08 -6.65
C ALA A 117 -3.17 -11.00 -8.03
N ARG A 118 -2.67 -12.10 -8.57
CA ARG A 118 -2.07 -12.16 -9.91
C ARG A 118 -3.07 -11.73 -11.00
N SER A 119 -4.35 -12.08 -10.87
CA SER A 119 -5.38 -11.62 -11.81
C SER A 119 -5.62 -10.11 -11.79
N ARG A 120 -5.19 -9.41 -10.72
CA ARG A 120 -5.30 -7.95 -10.56
C ARG A 120 -4.09 -7.19 -11.12
N LEU A 121 -3.03 -7.85 -11.52
CA LEU A 121 -1.81 -7.24 -12.05
C LEU A 121 -2.06 -6.60 -13.43
N ARG A 122 -2.50 -5.34 -13.45
CA ARG A 122 -2.72 -4.60 -14.71
C ARG A 122 -1.41 -4.11 -15.32
N VAL A 123 -0.49 -3.64 -14.48
CA VAL A 123 0.86 -3.18 -14.87
C VAL A 123 1.87 -3.82 -13.90
N PRO A 124 2.28 -5.07 -14.13
CA PRO A 124 3.11 -5.81 -13.18
C PRO A 124 4.38 -5.06 -12.77
N SER A 125 5.13 -4.48 -13.71
CA SER A 125 6.37 -3.74 -13.45
C SER A 125 6.21 -2.47 -12.58
N ARG A 126 4.98 -2.08 -12.25
CA ARG A 126 4.63 -0.98 -11.33
C ARG A 126 3.68 -1.44 -10.24
N THR A 127 3.68 -2.72 -9.94
CA THR A 127 2.84 -3.29 -8.88
C THR A 127 3.70 -3.89 -7.80
N LEU A 128 3.44 -3.48 -6.56
CA LEU A 128 3.94 -4.10 -5.34
C LEU A 128 2.83 -4.99 -4.79
N VAL A 129 3.12 -6.26 -4.60
CA VAL A 129 2.24 -7.22 -3.94
C VAL A 129 2.81 -7.47 -2.54
N VAL A 130 2.02 -7.17 -1.52
CA VAL A 130 2.40 -7.38 -0.12
C VAL A 130 1.50 -8.45 0.46
N VAL A 131 2.10 -9.49 1.02
CA VAL A 131 1.39 -10.56 1.73
C VAL A 131 1.72 -10.47 3.21
N VAL A 132 0.70 -10.35 4.05
CA VAL A 132 0.83 -10.41 5.51
C VAL A 132 0.19 -11.70 6.00
N SER A 133 0.99 -12.64 6.51
CA SER A 133 0.56 -13.97 6.93
C SER A 133 1.56 -14.58 7.91
N ASP A 134 1.14 -15.59 8.67
CA ASP A 134 2.04 -16.46 9.41
C ASP A 134 2.63 -17.59 8.52
N PHE A 135 2.31 -17.58 7.23
CA PHE A 135 2.75 -18.54 6.24
C PHE A 135 2.38 -20.00 6.56
N GLU A 136 1.32 -20.22 7.34
CA GLU A 136 0.75 -21.56 7.57
C GLU A 136 -0.16 -21.93 6.39
N GLU A 137 0.45 -22.42 5.30
CA GLU A 137 -0.26 -22.88 4.09
C GLU A 137 -0.89 -24.25 4.32
N PHE A 138 -2.22 -24.33 4.33
CA PHE A 138 -2.95 -25.59 4.46
C PHE A 138 -3.14 -26.32 3.12
N GLY A 139 -2.89 -25.62 2.00
CA GLY A 139 -2.94 -26.20 0.67
C GLY A 139 -1.58 -26.74 0.22
N SER A 140 -1.21 -26.40 -1.00
CA SER A 140 0.05 -26.86 -1.62
C SER A 140 1.10 -25.75 -1.58
N VAL A 141 2.16 -25.95 -0.81
CA VAL A 141 3.32 -25.03 -0.79
C VAL A 141 3.97 -24.92 -2.18
N ASP A 142 3.96 -25.99 -2.98
CA ASP A 142 4.47 -25.94 -4.34
C ASP A 142 3.60 -25.08 -5.27
N ALA A 143 2.28 -25.09 -5.06
CA ALA A 143 1.38 -24.19 -5.78
C ALA A 143 1.63 -22.73 -5.39
N LEU A 144 1.83 -22.44 -4.09
CA LEU A 144 2.20 -21.10 -3.59
C LEU A 144 3.50 -20.61 -4.23
N VAL A 145 4.54 -21.43 -4.22
CA VAL A 145 5.84 -21.12 -4.85
C VAL A 145 5.65 -20.83 -6.35
N GLY A 146 4.86 -21.64 -7.06
CA GLY A 146 4.57 -21.43 -8.49
C GLY A 146 3.86 -20.09 -8.77
N GLU A 147 2.93 -19.66 -7.90
CA GLU A 147 2.29 -18.34 -8.05
C GLU A 147 3.28 -17.17 -7.80
N VAL A 148 4.18 -17.32 -6.82
CA VAL A 148 5.26 -16.34 -6.55
C VAL A 148 6.19 -16.21 -7.76
N GLU A 149 6.67 -17.32 -8.30
CA GLU A 149 7.52 -17.34 -9.49
C GLU A 149 6.83 -16.70 -10.71
N ALA A 150 5.55 -17.01 -10.92
CA ALA A 150 4.76 -16.45 -12.01
C ALA A 150 4.60 -14.93 -11.90
N MET A 151 4.35 -14.41 -10.69
CA MET A 151 4.27 -12.97 -10.45
C MET A 151 5.61 -12.28 -10.65
N ARG A 152 6.68 -12.85 -10.11
CA ARG A 152 8.04 -12.33 -10.30
C ARG A 152 8.43 -12.30 -11.79
N ALA A 153 8.15 -13.37 -12.50
CA ALA A 153 8.40 -13.44 -13.95
C ALA A 153 7.63 -12.38 -14.74
N SER A 154 6.46 -11.95 -14.26
CA SER A 154 5.70 -10.85 -14.86
C SER A 154 6.30 -9.45 -14.58
N GLY A 155 7.26 -9.35 -13.67
CA GLY A 155 7.92 -8.12 -13.26
C GLY A 155 7.31 -7.42 -12.05
N ALA A 156 6.36 -8.06 -11.34
CA ALA A 156 5.83 -7.53 -10.09
C ALA A 156 6.86 -7.63 -8.97
N VAL A 157 6.83 -6.67 -8.04
CA VAL A 157 7.63 -6.70 -6.82
C VAL A 157 6.82 -7.36 -5.72
N LEU A 158 7.42 -8.33 -5.03
CA LEU A 158 6.77 -9.10 -3.98
C LEU A 158 7.41 -8.79 -2.63
N LEU A 159 6.59 -8.68 -1.59
CA LEU A 159 7.03 -8.50 -0.21
C LEU A 159 6.19 -9.38 0.71
N GLY A 160 6.83 -10.30 1.41
CA GLY A 160 6.23 -11.08 2.49
C GLY A 160 6.48 -10.41 3.85
N CYS A 161 5.43 -10.21 4.60
CA CYS A 161 5.48 -9.70 5.97
C CYS A 161 5.00 -10.80 6.91
N ALA A 162 5.89 -11.29 7.77
CA ALA A 162 5.52 -12.28 8.76
C ALA A 162 4.67 -11.65 9.87
N ALA A 163 3.70 -12.42 10.36
CA ALA A 163 2.89 -12.05 11.51
C ALA A 163 3.75 -11.88 12.77
N LEU A 164 3.42 -10.91 13.60
CA LEU A 164 4.06 -10.67 14.89
C LEU A 164 3.04 -10.92 16.01
N ASN A 165 3.51 -11.48 17.12
CA ASN A 165 2.73 -11.56 18.36
C ASN A 165 2.73 -10.20 19.10
N ASP A 166 2.01 -10.11 20.22
CA ASP A 166 1.95 -8.91 21.06
C ASP A 166 3.30 -8.49 21.63
N SER A 167 4.27 -9.40 21.69
CA SER A 167 5.64 -9.13 22.13
C SER A 167 6.55 -8.63 21.00
N GLY A 168 6.02 -8.55 19.76
CA GLY A 168 6.78 -8.15 18.57
C GLY A 168 7.69 -9.25 18.01
N GLU A 169 7.48 -10.51 18.43
CA GLU A 169 8.22 -11.65 17.91
C GLU A 169 7.49 -12.25 16.71
N GLY A 170 8.25 -12.69 15.71
CA GLY A 170 7.70 -13.34 14.52
C GLY A 170 7.13 -14.72 14.86
N VAL A 171 5.84 -14.90 14.65
CA VAL A 171 5.17 -16.21 14.74
C VAL A 171 4.74 -16.60 13.34
N TYR A 172 5.53 -17.44 12.69
CA TYR A 172 5.28 -17.85 11.31
C TYR A 172 6.00 -19.14 10.95
N ASN A 173 5.54 -19.81 9.91
CA ASN A 173 6.19 -21.00 9.36
C ASN A 173 7.47 -20.62 8.58
N ALA A 174 8.61 -20.71 9.26
CA ALA A 174 9.89 -20.32 8.69
C ALA A 174 10.29 -21.18 7.46
N GLY A 175 9.86 -22.45 7.41
CA GLY A 175 10.14 -23.35 6.29
C GLY A 175 9.41 -22.91 5.01
N VAL A 176 8.13 -22.58 5.10
CA VAL A 176 7.34 -22.08 3.98
C VAL A 176 7.83 -20.69 3.58
N ALA A 177 8.03 -19.78 4.53
CA ALA A 177 8.52 -18.44 4.27
C ALA A 177 9.87 -18.43 3.54
N ALA A 178 10.81 -19.31 3.93
CA ALA A 178 12.11 -19.44 3.25
C ALA A 178 11.97 -19.91 1.80
N ARG A 179 11.05 -20.86 1.52
CA ARG A 179 10.78 -21.34 0.15
C ARG A 179 10.18 -20.24 -0.72
N VAL A 180 9.22 -19.48 -0.17
CA VAL A 180 8.59 -18.34 -0.84
C VAL A 180 9.62 -17.25 -1.14
N ALA A 181 10.47 -16.90 -0.16
CA ALA A 181 11.51 -15.90 -0.33
C ALA A 181 12.58 -16.31 -1.36
N ALA A 182 12.87 -17.61 -1.50
CA ALA A 182 13.80 -18.10 -2.51
C ALA A 182 13.25 -18.03 -3.95
N ALA A 183 11.93 -18.06 -4.09
CA ALA A 183 11.22 -18.00 -5.37
C ALA A 183 10.96 -16.54 -5.84
N GLY A 184 10.89 -15.58 -4.90
CA GLY A 184 10.47 -14.19 -5.11
C GLY A 184 11.58 -13.13 -5.29
#